data_db7ac70f59c65fe07f1e07831d7e4c1a
#
_entry.id   db7ac70f59c65fe07f1e07831d7e4c1a
#
_cell.length_a   1.000
_cell.length_b   1.000
_cell.length_c   1.000
_cell.angle_alpha   90.00
_cell.angle_beta   90.00
_cell.angle_gamma   90.00
#
_symmetry.space_group_name_H-M   'P 1'
#
loop_
_entity.id
_entity.type
_entity.pdbx_description
1 polymer ?
#
loop_
_entity_poly.entity_id
_entity_poly.type
_entity_poly.pdbx_seq_one_letter_code
_entity_poly.pdbx_strand_id
1 'polypeptide(L)'
;LVGNDDAVILDSQVHDSVQTAVQFLRNRDVRVEVIRHNRLDMLESRIKALKDNYRKIWYMADGVYSMQGDFAPVKDLFRLADQYEQLHLYLDDIHGMSWAGPNGTGWVLGQGEYHPRLYLTTGLTKAFGSAGGLLIYPDEKEYQLIKNTSKAFIFSIQMPPMVLGATAASARIHLSPEIYSLQEEMQTKVEYFNRRAKELQLPLINESISPIGFIGVGKPDTGYNMVRRMMNQGYYFNLSVFPSVSYNNTGLRIPLNRLHTFEDIDGLLTEIATQLPQALEDSHSSMSEIYKHFKLVA
;
A
#
# COMPACT_ATOMS: atom_id res chain seq x y z
N LEU A 1 -15.05 4.06 17.40
CA LEU A 1 -13.91 4.83 17.93
C LEU A 1 -13.97 6.29 17.49
N VAL A 2 -14.35 6.55 16.22
CA VAL A 2 -14.49 7.92 15.71
C VAL A 2 -15.86 8.48 16.09
N GLY A 3 -15.88 9.56 16.86
CA GLY A 3 -17.09 10.27 17.30
C GLY A 3 -17.33 11.55 16.50
N ASN A 4 -18.47 12.21 16.76
CA ASN A 4 -18.81 13.48 16.09
C ASN A 4 -17.94 14.66 16.56
N ASP A 5 -17.29 14.51 17.70
CA ASP A 5 -16.30 15.43 18.27
C ASP A 5 -14.86 15.18 17.80
N ASP A 6 -14.68 14.25 16.87
CA ASP A 6 -13.40 13.94 16.24
C ASP A 6 -13.32 14.52 14.82
N ALA A 7 -12.10 14.67 14.30
CA ALA A 7 -11.82 14.97 12.89
C ALA A 7 -11.02 13.84 12.24
N VAL A 8 -11.18 13.68 10.93
CA VAL A 8 -10.46 12.70 10.12
C VAL A 8 -9.68 13.42 9.02
N ILE A 9 -8.42 13.05 8.86
CA ILE A 9 -7.56 13.47 7.75
C ILE A 9 -7.16 12.21 6.98
N LEU A 10 -7.49 12.16 5.69
CA LEU A 10 -7.11 11.05 4.80
C LEU A 10 -5.89 11.40 3.97
N ASP A 11 -4.98 10.46 3.81
CA ASP A 11 -4.07 10.46 2.66
C ASP A 11 -4.88 10.26 1.38
N SER A 12 -4.57 11.02 0.33
CA SER A 12 -5.31 10.95 -0.95
C SER A 12 -5.16 9.60 -1.69
N GLN A 13 -4.18 8.78 -1.33
CA GLN A 13 -3.93 7.47 -1.92
C GLN A 13 -4.26 6.30 -0.96
N VAL A 14 -4.84 6.59 0.21
CA VAL A 14 -5.30 5.52 1.11
C VAL A 14 -6.27 4.59 0.40
N HIS A 15 -6.21 3.31 0.70
CA HIS A 15 -7.00 2.28 0.01
C HIS A 15 -8.51 2.59 0.03
N ASP A 16 -9.20 2.21 -1.05
CA ASP A 16 -10.63 2.49 -1.25
C ASP A 16 -11.52 1.96 -0.11
N SER A 17 -11.16 0.86 0.53
CA SER A 17 -11.87 0.34 1.70
C SER A 17 -11.95 1.34 2.85
N VAL A 18 -10.86 2.08 3.10
CA VAL A 18 -10.81 3.15 4.11
C VAL A 18 -11.61 4.36 3.66
N GLN A 19 -11.46 4.75 2.38
CA GLN A 19 -12.24 5.86 1.81
C GLN A 19 -13.75 5.57 1.88
N THR A 20 -14.17 4.35 1.53
CA THR A 20 -15.57 3.90 1.62
C THR A 20 -16.06 3.89 3.07
N ALA A 21 -15.27 3.38 4.01
CA ALA A 21 -15.63 3.39 5.43
C ALA A 21 -15.83 4.82 5.96
N VAL A 22 -15.02 5.77 5.52
CA VAL A 22 -15.13 7.17 5.93
C VAL A 22 -16.40 7.87 5.40
N GLN A 23 -17.04 7.38 4.32
CA GLN A 23 -18.34 7.92 3.89
C GLN A 23 -19.40 7.77 4.98
N PHE A 24 -19.38 6.69 5.75
CA PHE A 24 -20.30 6.54 6.90
C PHE A 24 -20.06 7.58 7.99
N LEU A 25 -18.81 8.05 8.15
CA LEU A 25 -18.48 9.13 9.08
C LEU A 25 -19.00 10.48 8.58
N ARG A 26 -18.85 10.77 7.28
CA ARG A 26 -19.40 11.98 6.65
C ARG A 26 -20.93 12.07 6.80
N ASN A 27 -21.62 10.95 6.67
CA ASN A 27 -23.08 10.88 6.86
C ASN A 27 -23.50 11.10 8.32
N ARG A 28 -22.54 11.16 9.25
CA ARG A 28 -22.75 11.48 10.67
C ARG A 28 -22.17 12.85 11.05
N ASP A 29 -21.92 13.70 10.07
CA ASP A 29 -21.37 15.05 10.23
C ASP A 29 -19.96 15.10 10.87
N VAL A 30 -19.20 13.99 10.82
CA VAL A 30 -17.78 14.00 11.22
C VAL A 30 -16.98 14.81 10.21
N ARG A 31 -16.13 15.71 10.68
CA ARG A 31 -15.23 16.49 9.83
C ARG A 31 -14.24 15.57 9.15
N VAL A 32 -14.22 15.57 7.80
CA VAL A 32 -13.30 14.79 6.99
C VAL A 32 -12.57 15.68 5.99
N GLU A 33 -11.26 15.65 6.03
CA GLU A 33 -10.37 16.35 5.09
C GLU A 33 -9.49 15.34 4.35
N VAL A 34 -9.06 15.69 3.14
CA VAL A 34 -8.13 14.90 2.34
C VAL A 34 -6.89 15.74 2.08
N ILE A 35 -5.72 15.19 2.31
CA ILE A 35 -4.44 15.84 2.00
C ILE A 35 -3.73 15.09 0.87
N ARG A 36 -2.79 15.77 0.22
CA ARG A 36 -1.96 15.12 -0.81
C ARG A 36 -1.11 14.02 -0.18
N HIS A 37 -0.88 13.01 -0.96
CA HIS A 37 -0.14 11.82 -0.60
C HIS A 37 1.21 12.11 0.06
N ASN A 38 1.43 11.48 1.23
CA ASN A 38 2.66 11.57 2.03
C ASN A 38 3.14 13.01 2.37
N ARG A 39 2.24 14.02 2.38
CA ARG A 39 2.57 15.41 2.68
C ARG A 39 2.44 15.68 4.18
N LEU A 40 3.52 15.41 4.92
CA LEU A 40 3.59 15.65 6.37
C LEU A 40 3.43 17.12 6.74
N ASP A 41 3.92 18.04 5.92
CA ASP A 41 3.75 19.48 6.08
C ASP A 41 2.27 19.88 6.04
N MET A 42 1.50 19.31 5.11
CA MET A 42 0.05 19.51 5.05
C MET A 42 -0.64 18.87 6.26
N LEU A 43 -0.23 17.65 6.65
CA LEU A 43 -0.78 16.95 7.81
C LEU A 43 -0.60 17.82 9.07
N GLU A 44 0.62 18.26 9.34
CA GLU A 44 0.92 19.08 10.51
C GLU A 44 0.15 20.41 10.50
N SER A 45 0.04 21.07 9.34
CA SER A 45 -0.76 22.30 9.18
C SER A 45 -2.23 22.05 9.54
N ARG A 46 -2.81 20.91 9.13
CA ARG A 46 -4.21 20.57 9.45
C ARG A 46 -4.37 20.22 10.94
N ILE A 47 -3.43 19.46 11.52
CA ILE A 47 -3.44 19.19 12.96
C ILE A 47 -3.47 20.50 13.76
N LYS A 48 -2.58 21.47 13.43
CA LYS A 48 -2.53 22.77 14.11
C LYS A 48 -3.85 23.55 14.02
N ALA A 49 -4.55 23.44 12.87
CA ALA A 49 -5.83 24.12 12.67
C ALA A 49 -7.00 23.45 13.41
N LEU A 50 -6.90 22.15 13.70
CA LEU A 50 -8.02 21.35 14.23
C LEU A 50 -7.88 21.02 15.72
N LYS A 51 -6.66 20.99 16.28
CA LYS A 51 -6.38 20.44 17.61
C LYS A 51 -7.13 21.09 18.77
N ASP A 52 -7.49 22.36 18.64
CA ASP A 52 -8.18 23.10 19.71
C ASP A 52 -9.72 22.93 19.64
N ASN A 53 -10.23 22.35 18.55
CA ASN A 53 -11.66 22.19 18.29
C ASN A 53 -12.14 20.74 18.30
N TYR A 54 -11.23 19.77 18.26
CA TYR A 54 -11.56 18.35 18.16
C TYR A 54 -10.85 17.54 19.24
N ARG A 55 -11.55 16.57 19.78
CA ARG A 55 -11.05 15.67 20.83
C ARG A 55 -9.93 14.78 20.31
N LYS A 56 -10.15 14.14 19.15
CA LYS A 56 -9.17 13.32 18.43
C LYS A 56 -9.09 13.77 16.97
N ILE A 57 -7.90 13.70 16.41
CA ILE A 57 -7.65 13.90 14.97
C ILE A 57 -7.09 12.57 14.44
N TRP A 58 -7.85 11.92 13.59
CA TRP A 58 -7.47 10.65 12.99
C TRP A 58 -6.76 10.89 11.66
N TYR A 59 -5.50 10.48 11.54
CA TYR A 59 -4.85 10.37 10.25
C TYR A 59 -4.96 8.94 9.76
N MET A 60 -5.49 8.74 8.54
CA MET A 60 -5.71 7.44 7.95
C MET A 60 -4.93 7.31 6.65
N ALA A 61 -4.08 6.28 6.57
CA ALA A 61 -3.15 6.03 5.47
C ALA A 61 -2.84 4.54 5.35
N ASP A 62 -2.19 4.14 4.24
CA ASP A 62 -1.64 2.80 4.09
C ASP A 62 -0.18 2.78 4.58
N GLY A 63 0.28 1.68 5.14
CA GLY A 63 1.69 1.46 5.47
C GLY A 63 2.53 1.26 4.22
N VAL A 64 2.04 0.41 3.31
CA VAL A 64 2.54 0.21 1.95
C VAL A 64 1.42 0.46 0.96
N TYR A 65 1.58 1.43 0.08
CA TYR A 65 0.54 1.82 -0.87
C TYR A 65 0.41 0.84 -2.04
N SER A 66 -0.80 0.42 -2.29
CA SER A 66 -1.12 -0.70 -3.17
C SER A 66 -0.77 -0.50 -4.64
N MET A 67 -0.76 0.72 -5.15
CA MET A 67 -0.54 1.00 -6.58
C MET A 67 0.94 1.11 -6.92
N GLN A 68 1.66 2.01 -6.27
CA GLN A 68 3.06 2.30 -6.60
C GLN A 68 4.06 1.57 -5.69
N GLY A 69 3.60 0.94 -4.62
CA GLY A 69 4.46 0.19 -3.69
C GLY A 69 5.34 1.08 -2.81
N ASP A 70 5.05 2.37 -2.74
CA ASP A 70 5.73 3.30 -1.86
C ASP A 70 5.22 3.22 -0.42
N PHE A 71 5.91 3.89 0.51
CA PHE A 71 5.73 3.70 1.93
C PHE A 71 5.22 4.95 2.64
N ALA A 72 4.40 4.75 3.67
CA ALA A 72 4.15 5.80 4.64
C ALA A 72 5.42 6.14 5.43
N PRO A 73 5.65 7.42 5.73
CA PRO A 73 6.77 7.87 6.57
C PRO A 73 6.48 7.64 8.07
N VAL A 74 6.38 6.37 8.47
CA VAL A 74 5.85 5.93 9.78
C VAL A 74 6.61 6.56 10.95
N LYS A 75 7.95 6.64 10.88
CA LYS A 75 8.76 7.25 11.95
C LYS A 75 8.40 8.73 12.15
N ASP A 76 8.14 9.43 11.07
CA ASP A 76 7.74 10.85 11.13
C ASP A 76 6.30 10.99 11.64
N LEU A 77 5.40 10.07 11.26
CA LEU A 77 4.05 10.01 11.79
C LEU A 77 4.03 9.76 13.30
N PHE A 78 4.89 8.88 13.80
CA PHE A 78 5.03 8.64 15.24
C PHE A 78 5.54 9.90 15.96
N ARG A 79 6.57 10.60 15.41
CA ARG A 79 7.03 11.88 15.96
C ARG A 79 5.94 12.95 16.00
N LEU A 80 5.11 13.04 14.96
CA LEU A 80 3.96 13.94 14.97
C LEU A 80 2.93 13.53 16.02
N ALA A 81 2.68 12.25 16.19
CA ALA A 81 1.78 11.75 17.22
C ALA A 81 2.32 12.05 18.63
N ASP A 82 3.63 11.97 18.86
CA ASP A 82 4.25 12.39 20.13
C ASP A 82 4.10 13.88 20.38
N GLN A 83 4.20 14.70 19.32
CA GLN A 83 4.12 16.16 19.42
C GLN A 83 2.68 16.66 19.62
N TYR A 84 1.69 15.96 19.05
CA TYR A 84 0.27 16.36 19.08
C TYR A 84 -0.56 15.28 19.75
N GLU A 85 -0.97 15.49 20.99
CA GLU A 85 -1.71 14.53 21.81
C GLU A 85 -3.04 14.06 21.15
N GLN A 86 -3.69 14.96 20.40
CA GLN A 86 -4.94 14.67 19.70
C GLN A 86 -4.74 13.75 18.48
N LEU A 87 -3.51 13.64 17.95
CA LEU A 87 -3.27 12.83 16.75
C LEU A 87 -3.31 11.33 17.06
N HIS A 88 -4.18 10.63 16.35
CA HIS A 88 -4.31 9.18 16.34
C HIS A 88 -4.06 8.68 14.92
N LEU A 89 -3.31 7.59 14.81
CA LEU A 89 -2.92 7.02 13.52
C LEU A 89 -3.73 5.76 13.24
N TYR A 90 -4.42 5.71 12.12
CA TYR A 90 -4.98 4.48 11.56
C TYR A 90 -4.20 4.12 10.32
N LEU A 91 -3.46 3.01 10.36
CA LEU A 91 -2.63 2.57 9.24
C LEU A 91 -3.08 1.19 8.76
N ASP A 92 -3.24 1.06 7.44
CA ASP A 92 -3.50 -0.23 6.79
C ASP A 92 -2.19 -0.78 6.21
N ASP A 93 -1.71 -1.88 6.76
CA ASP A 93 -0.43 -2.48 6.37
C ASP A 93 -0.59 -3.86 5.71
N ILE A 94 -1.73 -4.10 5.06
CA ILE A 94 -2.00 -5.36 4.37
C ILE A 94 -0.94 -5.69 3.31
N HIS A 95 -0.38 -4.69 2.66
CA HIS A 95 0.68 -4.85 1.66
C HIS A 95 2.08 -5.01 2.27
N GLY A 96 2.29 -4.62 3.52
CA GLY A 96 3.57 -4.81 4.23
C GLY A 96 3.72 -6.18 4.88
N MET A 97 2.60 -6.85 5.17
CA MET A 97 2.56 -8.14 5.89
C MET A 97 3.43 -9.21 5.22
N SER A 98 4.12 -9.99 6.00
CA SER A 98 4.99 -11.14 5.69
C SER A 98 6.36 -10.77 5.14
N TRP A 99 6.48 -9.92 4.14
CA TRP A 99 7.76 -9.62 3.50
C TRP A 99 8.55 -8.51 4.21
N ALA A 100 7.91 -7.71 5.06
CA ALA A 100 8.54 -6.63 5.81
C ALA A 100 8.45 -6.86 7.33
N GLY A 101 9.37 -6.25 8.07
CA GLY A 101 9.42 -6.23 9.52
C GLY A 101 9.89 -7.56 10.15
N PRO A 102 10.27 -7.54 11.42
CA PRO A 102 10.63 -8.74 12.17
C PRO A 102 9.48 -9.73 12.19
N ASN A 103 9.77 -11.01 12.00
CA ASN A 103 8.75 -12.07 11.91
C ASN A 103 7.65 -11.79 10.87
N GLY A 104 7.93 -10.99 9.85
CA GLY A 104 6.93 -10.64 8.83
C GLY A 104 5.76 -9.80 9.35
N THR A 105 5.94 -9.03 10.40
CA THR A 105 4.89 -8.23 11.04
C THR A 105 4.43 -7.01 10.23
N GLY A 106 5.05 -6.77 9.09
CA GLY A 106 4.70 -5.68 8.18
C GLY A 106 5.65 -4.50 8.24
N TRP A 107 5.42 -3.55 7.35
CA TRP A 107 6.21 -2.32 7.23
C TRP A 107 6.09 -1.44 8.48
N VAL A 108 4.85 -1.21 8.91
CA VAL A 108 4.56 -0.27 10.03
C VAL A 108 5.22 -0.72 11.31
N LEU A 109 5.05 -1.98 11.70
CA LEU A 109 5.67 -2.54 12.92
C LEU A 109 7.19 -2.75 12.79
N GLY A 110 7.71 -2.75 11.58
CA GLY A 110 9.15 -2.77 11.32
C GLY A 110 9.85 -1.42 11.54
N GLN A 111 9.11 -0.32 11.77
CA GLN A 111 9.69 1.02 11.85
C GLN A 111 10.07 1.46 13.27
N GLY A 112 9.66 0.73 14.30
CA GLY A 112 9.94 1.06 15.68
C GLY A 112 9.04 0.32 16.66
N GLU A 113 9.04 0.76 17.91
CA GLU A 113 8.14 0.25 18.94
C GLU A 113 6.68 0.62 18.62
N TYR A 114 5.75 -0.20 19.13
CA TYR A 114 4.32 0.04 18.94
C TYR A 114 3.89 1.35 19.61
N HIS A 115 3.35 2.27 18.82
CA HIS A 115 2.96 3.58 19.34
C HIS A 115 1.58 3.51 20.02
N PRO A 116 1.39 4.12 21.23
CA PRO A 116 0.15 4.01 22.01
C PRO A 116 -1.09 4.68 21.36
N ARG A 117 -0.93 5.41 20.28
CA ARG A 117 -2.03 5.97 19.48
C ARG A 117 -2.09 5.42 18.06
N LEU A 118 -1.47 4.26 17.83
CA LEU A 118 -1.55 3.52 16.58
C LEU A 118 -2.72 2.53 16.63
N TYR A 119 -3.53 2.54 15.59
CA TYR A 119 -4.53 1.54 15.24
C TYR A 119 -4.09 0.93 13.92
N LEU A 120 -3.74 -0.33 13.95
CA LEU A 120 -3.17 -0.99 12.79
C LEU A 120 -4.14 -2.04 12.25
N THR A 121 -4.39 -1.96 10.95
CA THR A 121 -5.10 -2.99 10.19
C THR A 121 -4.12 -3.71 9.31
N THR A 122 -4.22 -5.02 9.24
CA THR A 122 -3.50 -5.82 8.24
C THR A 122 -4.35 -6.99 7.77
N GLY A 123 -3.95 -7.63 6.68
CA GLY A 123 -4.70 -8.71 6.07
C GLY A 123 -3.89 -9.97 5.86
N LEU A 124 -4.59 -11.10 5.91
CA LEU A 124 -4.01 -12.43 5.73
C LEU A 124 -4.16 -12.96 4.29
N THR A 125 -4.78 -12.15 3.40
CA THR A 125 -5.17 -12.58 2.05
C THR A 125 -4.11 -12.41 0.98
N LYS A 126 -3.00 -11.75 1.29
CA LYS A 126 -1.89 -11.49 0.37
C LYS A 126 -0.69 -12.39 0.69
N ALA A 127 0.47 -11.81 0.97
CA ALA A 127 1.70 -12.56 1.20
C ALA A 127 1.63 -13.55 2.39
N PHE A 128 0.75 -13.34 3.35
CA PHE A 128 0.52 -14.28 4.44
C PHE A 128 -0.08 -15.63 3.98
N GLY A 129 -0.79 -15.64 2.84
CA GLY A 129 -1.26 -16.88 2.21
C GLY A 129 -2.48 -17.54 2.86
N SER A 130 -3.37 -16.76 3.47
CA SER A 130 -4.61 -17.24 4.07
C SER A 130 -5.80 -16.33 3.71
N ALA A 131 -6.78 -16.17 4.59
CA ALA A 131 -7.88 -15.23 4.44
C ALA A 131 -8.19 -14.53 5.76
N GLY A 132 -8.92 -13.41 5.68
CA GLY A 132 -9.30 -12.60 6.85
C GLY A 132 -8.39 -11.39 7.05
N GLY A 133 -8.63 -10.71 8.15
CA GLY A 133 -7.88 -9.51 8.55
C GLY A 133 -7.60 -9.51 10.05
N LEU A 134 -6.64 -8.71 10.44
CA LEU A 134 -6.27 -8.46 11.82
C LEU A 134 -6.45 -6.98 12.12
N LEU A 135 -6.95 -6.69 13.33
CA LEU A 135 -7.01 -5.35 13.89
C LEU A 135 -6.19 -5.35 15.18
N ILE A 136 -5.26 -4.44 15.27
CA ILE A 136 -4.37 -4.27 16.43
C ILE A 136 -4.71 -2.94 17.07
N TYR A 137 -5.00 -2.97 18.35
CA TYR A 137 -5.41 -1.83 19.15
C TYR A 137 -4.35 -1.47 20.17
N PRO A 138 -4.27 -0.21 20.60
CA PRO A 138 -3.28 0.23 21.59
C PRO A 138 -3.48 -0.38 22.96
N ASP A 139 -4.74 -0.72 23.32
CA ASP A 139 -5.06 -1.27 24.64
C ASP A 139 -6.23 -2.26 24.62
N GLU A 140 -6.34 -3.04 25.69
CA GLU A 140 -7.38 -4.04 25.92
C GLU A 140 -8.78 -3.43 26.01
N LYS A 141 -8.91 -2.22 26.54
CA LYS A 141 -10.21 -1.56 26.71
C LYS A 141 -10.85 -1.25 25.36
N GLU A 142 -10.07 -0.73 24.42
CA GLU A 142 -10.55 -0.44 23.07
C GLU A 142 -10.84 -1.72 22.28
N TYR A 143 -10.01 -2.76 22.45
CA TYR A 143 -10.29 -4.08 21.90
C TYR A 143 -11.65 -4.62 22.38
N GLN A 144 -11.90 -4.61 23.70
CA GLN A 144 -13.17 -5.08 24.25
C GLN A 144 -14.35 -4.22 23.79
N LEU A 145 -14.18 -2.91 23.68
CA LEU A 145 -15.20 -2.03 23.14
C LEU A 145 -15.59 -2.45 21.72
N ILE A 146 -14.62 -2.58 20.82
CA ILE A 146 -14.88 -2.94 19.42
C ILE A 146 -15.46 -4.34 19.31
N LYS A 147 -14.89 -5.32 20.01
CA LYS A 147 -15.40 -6.70 20.03
C LYS A 147 -16.88 -6.77 20.41
N ASN A 148 -17.30 -5.98 21.38
CA ASN A 148 -18.65 -6.05 21.94
C ASN A 148 -19.67 -5.12 21.26
N THR A 149 -19.22 -4.14 20.46
CA THR A 149 -20.11 -3.14 19.86
C THR A 149 -20.06 -3.09 18.33
N SER A 150 -19.03 -3.66 17.70
CA SER A 150 -18.91 -3.64 16.25
C SER A 150 -19.87 -4.60 15.59
N LYS A 151 -20.76 -4.07 14.76
CA LYS A 151 -21.69 -4.88 13.96
C LYS A 151 -20.96 -5.85 13.04
N ALA A 152 -19.79 -5.47 12.53
CA ALA A 152 -18.98 -6.33 11.67
C ALA A 152 -18.50 -7.60 12.41
N PHE A 153 -18.18 -7.50 13.71
CA PHE A 153 -17.83 -8.68 14.52
C PHE A 153 -19.05 -9.47 14.98
N ILE A 154 -20.10 -8.79 15.41
CA ILE A 154 -21.29 -9.44 15.99
C ILE A 154 -22.07 -10.22 14.93
N PHE A 155 -22.17 -9.69 13.70
CA PHE A 155 -22.99 -10.25 12.62
C PHE A 155 -22.15 -10.91 11.51
N SER A 156 -20.84 -11.14 11.71
CA SER A 156 -20.02 -11.94 10.82
C SER A 156 -20.02 -13.41 11.24
N ILE A 157 -19.77 -14.28 10.28
CA ILE A 157 -19.56 -15.71 10.54
C ILE A 157 -18.10 -15.99 10.86
N GLN A 158 -17.88 -17.09 11.55
CA GLN A 158 -16.56 -17.58 11.90
C GLN A 158 -15.76 -17.99 10.65
N MET A 159 -14.43 -17.88 10.75
CA MET A 159 -13.52 -18.32 9.71
C MET A 159 -13.65 -19.83 9.50
N PRO A 160 -13.77 -20.32 8.25
CA PRO A 160 -13.87 -21.76 7.98
C PRO A 160 -12.65 -22.54 8.56
N PRO A 161 -12.81 -23.77 9.05
CA PRO A 161 -11.73 -24.55 9.66
C PRO A 161 -10.49 -24.70 8.76
N MET A 162 -10.68 -24.89 7.45
CA MET A 162 -9.59 -24.98 6.49
C MET A 162 -8.75 -23.70 6.41
N VAL A 163 -9.40 -22.55 6.50
CA VAL A 163 -8.72 -21.24 6.53
C VAL A 163 -7.96 -21.06 7.84
N LEU A 164 -8.56 -21.47 8.97
CA LEU A 164 -7.85 -21.47 10.25
C LEU A 164 -6.61 -22.38 10.23
N GLY A 165 -6.70 -23.55 9.58
CA GLY A 165 -5.57 -24.44 9.37
C GLY A 165 -4.44 -23.77 8.57
N ALA A 166 -4.77 -23.12 7.46
CA ALA A 166 -3.82 -22.35 6.65
C ALA A 166 -3.21 -21.18 7.43
N THR A 167 -4.03 -20.43 8.17
CA THR A 167 -3.58 -19.34 9.04
C THR A 167 -2.58 -19.84 10.08
N ALA A 168 -2.89 -20.94 10.76
CA ALA A 168 -2.01 -21.53 11.77
C ALA A 168 -0.68 -22.04 11.17
N ALA A 169 -0.72 -22.62 9.97
CA ALA A 169 0.49 -23.06 9.27
C ALA A 169 1.39 -21.88 8.90
N SER A 170 0.82 -20.86 8.29
CA SER A 170 1.54 -19.61 7.94
C SER A 170 2.10 -18.92 9.19
N ALA A 171 1.33 -18.82 10.27
CA ALA A 171 1.79 -18.21 11.52
C ALA A 171 3.01 -18.97 12.11
N ARG A 172 3.07 -20.31 11.99
CA ARG A 172 4.24 -21.07 12.43
C ARG A 172 5.50 -20.73 11.63
N ILE A 173 5.37 -20.51 10.31
CA ILE A 173 6.49 -20.05 9.47
C ILE A 173 6.95 -18.66 9.95
N HIS A 174 6.03 -17.73 10.18
CA HIS A 174 6.34 -16.38 10.67
C HIS A 174 7.03 -16.37 12.05
N LEU A 175 6.69 -17.34 12.91
CA LEU A 175 7.30 -17.49 14.22
C LEU A 175 8.60 -18.33 14.21
N SER A 176 9.04 -18.78 13.04
CA SER A 176 10.27 -19.56 12.88
C SER A 176 11.36 -18.74 12.17
N PRO A 177 12.64 -19.17 12.22
CA PRO A 177 13.70 -18.54 11.44
C PRO A 177 13.50 -18.59 9.92
N GLU A 178 12.63 -19.47 9.42
CA GLU A 178 12.35 -19.63 8.00
C GLU A 178 11.86 -18.31 7.36
N ILE A 179 11.08 -17.51 8.09
CA ILE A 179 10.54 -16.24 7.56
C ILE A 179 11.65 -15.31 7.06
N TYR A 180 12.79 -15.29 7.73
CA TYR A 180 13.89 -14.38 7.36
C TYR A 180 14.55 -14.79 6.04
N SER A 181 14.71 -16.09 5.77
CA SER A 181 15.21 -16.56 4.48
C SER A 181 14.24 -16.28 3.34
N LEU A 182 12.92 -16.36 3.61
CA LEU A 182 11.88 -16.02 2.65
C LEU A 182 11.85 -14.52 2.33
N GLN A 183 12.06 -13.67 3.35
CA GLN A 183 12.19 -12.21 3.19
C GLN A 183 13.44 -11.85 2.39
N GLU A 184 14.59 -12.45 2.68
CA GLU A 184 15.85 -12.21 1.96
C GLU A 184 15.75 -12.59 0.48
N GLU A 185 15.16 -13.75 0.20
CA GLU A 185 14.91 -14.19 -1.18
C GLU A 185 14.03 -13.19 -1.92
N MET A 186 12.97 -12.69 -1.28
CA MET A 186 12.08 -11.71 -1.87
C MET A 186 12.79 -10.38 -2.11
N GLN A 187 13.54 -9.89 -1.13
CA GLN A 187 14.32 -8.66 -1.25
C GLN A 187 15.31 -8.72 -2.40
N THR A 188 16.04 -9.82 -2.54
CA THR A 188 17.01 -10.04 -3.64
C THR A 188 16.33 -9.92 -5.02
N LYS A 189 15.11 -10.46 -5.15
CA LYS A 189 14.34 -10.35 -6.42
C LYS A 189 13.86 -8.93 -6.69
N VAL A 190 13.45 -8.21 -5.66
CA VAL A 190 13.04 -6.79 -5.79
C VAL A 190 14.25 -5.92 -6.20
N GLU A 191 15.40 -6.12 -5.55
CA GLU A 191 16.63 -5.41 -5.89
C GLU A 191 17.08 -5.71 -7.34
N TYR A 192 16.97 -6.97 -7.76
CA TYR A 192 17.24 -7.36 -9.14
C TYR A 192 16.30 -6.66 -10.13
N PHE A 193 14.98 -6.67 -9.85
CA PHE A 193 13.98 -6.00 -10.67
C PHE A 193 14.28 -4.50 -10.82
N ASN A 194 14.52 -3.81 -9.72
CA ASN A 194 14.81 -2.38 -9.72
C ASN A 194 16.08 -2.06 -10.50
N ARG A 195 17.17 -2.81 -10.29
CA ARG A 195 18.42 -2.65 -11.01
C ARG A 195 18.21 -2.87 -12.51
N ARG A 196 17.54 -3.95 -12.87
CA ARG A 196 17.35 -4.32 -14.27
C ARG A 196 16.44 -3.35 -15.02
N ALA A 197 15.38 -2.84 -14.37
CA ALA A 197 14.53 -1.80 -14.91
C ALA A 197 15.33 -0.51 -15.22
N LYS A 198 16.26 -0.13 -14.34
CA LYS A 198 17.17 1.01 -14.57
C LYS A 198 18.13 0.78 -15.73
N GLU A 199 18.79 -0.39 -15.81
CA GLU A 199 19.69 -0.76 -16.89
C GLU A 199 18.99 -0.67 -18.26
N LEU A 200 17.71 -1.05 -18.30
CA LEU A 200 16.85 -0.97 -19.48
C LEU A 200 16.21 0.42 -19.70
N GLN A 201 16.56 1.40 -18.86
CA GLN A 201 16.02 2.77 -18.92
C GLN A 201 14.48 2.83 -18.90
N LEU A 202 13.84 1.89 -18.21
CA LEU A 202 12.40 1.89 -18.01
C LEU A 202 12.00 2.98 -17.03
N PRO A 203 10.85 3.64 -17.23
CA PRO A 203 10.35 4.67 -16.31
C PRO A 203 9.78 4.03 -15.02
N LEU A 204 10.68 3.52 -14.19
CA LEU A 204 10.37 2.96 -12.88
C LEU A 204 9.97 4.10 -11.94
N ILE A 205 8.74 4.03 -11.41
CA ILE A 205 8.15 5.15 -10.64
C ILE A 205 8.61 5.12 -9.18
N ASN A 206 8.81 3.93 -8.63
CA ASN A 206 9.23 3.74 -7.25
C ASN A 206 10.37 2.73 -7.21
N GLU A 207 11.48 3.13 -6.61
CA GLU A 207 12.69 2.31 -6.44
C GLU A 207 12.78 1.68 -5.04
N SER A 208 11.73 1.79 -4.24
CA SER A 208 11.71 1.21 -2.91
C SER A 208 11.84 -0.31 -2.94
N ILE A 209 12.28 -0.90 -1.82
CA ILE A 209 12.34 -2.35 -1.65
C ILE A 209 10.93 -2.87 -1.32
N SER A 210 10.02 -2.70 -2.25
CA SER A 210 8.65 -3.22 -2.19
C SER A 210 8.44 -4.27 -3.28
N PRO A 211 7.75 -5.38 -3.01
CA PRO A 211 7.44 -6.38 -4.03
C PRO A 211 6.39 -5.90 -5.05
N ILE A 212 6.20 -4.61 -5.18
CA ILE A 212 5.30 -3.97 -6.14
C ILE A 212 6.12 -3.06 -7.05
N GLY A 213 6.48 -3.55 -8.23
CA GLY A 213 7.07 -2.73 -9.28
C GLY A 213 5.99 -1.93 -10.01
N PHE A 214 6.32 -0.69 -10.41
CA PHE A 214 5.41 0.15 -11.18
C PHE A 214 6.19 0.87 -12.30
N ILE A 215 5.91 0.48 -13.55
CA ILE A 215 6.48 1.09 -14.75
C ILE A 215 5.48 2.07 -15.34
N GLY A 216 5.80 3.35 -15.37
CA GLY A 216 4.93 4.38 -15.91
C GLY A 216 4.78 4.27 -17.43
N VAL A 217 3.55 4.41 -17.94
CA VAL A 217 3.28 4.45 -19.38
C VAL A 217 2.50 5.71 -19.80
N GLY A 218 2.11 6.55 -18.84
CA GLY A 218 1.51 7.86 -19.09
C GLY A 218 0.01 7.78 -19.32
N LYS A 219 -0.44 7.77 -20.58
CA LYS A 219 -1.87 7.80 -20.93
C LYS A 219 -2.50 6.39 -20.91
N PRO A 220 -3.82 6.28 -20.67
CA PRO A 220 -4.53 4.99 -20.72
C PRO A 220 -4.38 4.25 -22.06
N ASP A 221 -4.41 4.97 -23.19
CA ASP A 221 -4.28 4.36 -24.53
C ASP A 221 -2.92 3.67 -24.71
N THR A 222 -1.83 4.28 -24.23
CA THR A 222 -0.51 3.63 -24.21
C THR A 222 -0.54 2.38 -23.33
N GLY A 223 -1.20 2.46 -22.18
CA GLY A 223 -1.35 1.33 -21.26
C GLY A 223 -2.09 0.14 -21.90
N TYR A 224 -3.24 0.38 -22.51
CA TYR A 224 -4.00 -0.68 -23.20
C TYR A 224 -3.23 -1.28 -24.38
N ASN A 225 -2.48 -0.46 -25.10
CA ASN A 225 -1.62 -0.93 -26.20
C ASN A 225 -0.51 -1.84 -25.64
N MET A 226 0.16 -1.41 -24.54
CA MET A 226 1.17 -2.23 -23.86
C MET A 226 0.63 -3.57 -23.41
N VAL A 227 -0.52 -3.61 -22.71
CA VAL A 227 -1.11 -4.87 -22.25
C VAL A 227 -1.35 -5.83 -23.41
N ARG A 228 -1.95 -5.36 -24.50
CA ARG A 228 -2.21 -6.18 -25.69
C ARG A 228 -0.92 -6.75 -26.29
N ARG A 229 0.13 -5.91 -26.44
CA ARG A 229 1.42 -6.32 -26.97
C ARG A 229 2.07 -7.38 -26.08
N MET A 230 2.11 -7.13 -24.78
CA MET A 230 2.70 -8.05 -23.82
C MET A 230 1.94 -9.38 -23.73
N MET A 231 0.62 -9.38 -23.79
CA MET A 231 -0.17 -10.61 -23.85
C MET A 231 0.15 -11.46 -25.10
N ASN A 232 0.39 -10.83 -26.23
CA ASN A 232 0.81 -11.53 -27.46
C ASN A 232 2.21 -12.18 -27.31
N GLN A 233 3.03 -11.67 -26.38
CA GLN A 233 4.34 -12.26 -26.04
C GLN A 233 4.27 -13.23 -24.87
N GLY A 234 3.08 -13.54 -24.37
CA GLY A 234 2.87 -14.50 -23.28
C GLY A 234 2.97 -13.90 -21.86
N TYR A 235 3.07 -12.59 -21.73
CA TYR A 235 3.13 -11.91 -20.42
C TYR A 235 1.77 -11.32 -20.04
N TYR A 236 1.36 -11.58 -18.81
CA TYR A 236 0.16 -10.99 -18.22
C TYR A 236 0.48 -10.22 -16.92
N PHE A 237 0.01 -8.99 -16.82
CA PHE A 237 0.13 -8.14 -15.63
C PHE A 237 -1.04 -7.15 -15.52
N ASN A 238 -1.16 -6.51 -14.38
CA ASN A 238 -2.24 -5.55 -14.13
C ASN A 238 -1.88 -4.16 -14.67
N LEU A 239 -2.83 -3.56 -15.37
CA LEU A 239 -2.77 -2.17 -15.78
C LEU A 239 -3.46 -1.29 -14.73
N SER A 240 -2.73 -0.33 -14.16
CA SER A 240 -3.29 0.69 -13.29
C SER A 240 -3.71 1.91 -14.11
N VAL A 241 -5.01 2.19 -14.13
CA VAL A 241 -5.62 3.31 -14.86
C VAL A 241 -6.51 4.15 -13.94
N PHE A 242 -6.93 5.32 -14.39
CA PHE A 242 -7.96 6.10 -13.70
C PHE A 242 -9.22 5.23 -13.45
N PRO A 243 -9.85 5.28 -12.26
CA PRO A 243 -9.60 6.20 -11.15
C PRO A 243 -8.56 5.71 -10.12
N SER A 244 -7.99 4.50 -10.25
CA SER A 244 -7.00 3.96 -9.30
C SER A 244 -5.69 4.77 -9.24
N VAL A 245 -5.37 5.44 -10.34
CA VAL A 245 -4.28 6.42 -10.46
C VAL A 245 -4.79 7.65 -11.23
N SER A 246 -4.07 8.76 -11.18
CA SER A 246 -4.43 9.95 -11.99
C SER A 246 -4.41 9.61 -13.49
N TYR A 247 -5.24 10.27 -14.30
CA TYR A 247 -5.46 9.94 -15.71
C TYR A 247 -4.18 9.79 -16.54
N ASN A 248 -3.21 10.69 -16.35
CA ASN A 248 -1.93 10.63 -17.07
C ASN A 248 -0.83 9.84 -16.34
N ASN A 249 -1.18 9.16 -15.25
CA ASN A 249 -0.26 8.35 -14.45
C ASN A 249 -0.57 6.85 -14.58
N THR A 250 -1.05 6.45 -15.75
CA THR A 250 -1.23 5.03 -16.08
C THR A 250 0.10 4.29 -16.02
N GLY A 251 0.10 3.08 -15.47
CA GLY A 251 1.30 2.28 -15.35
C GLY A 251 1.04 0.78 -15.28
N LEU A 252 2.09 0.04 -15.58
CA LEU A 252 2.12 -1.42 -15.47
C LEU A 252 2.47 -1.76 -14.03
N ARG A 253 1.50 -2.32 -13.30
CA ARG A 253 1.69 -2.77 -11.92
C ARG A 253 2.14 -4.23 -11.93
N ILE A 254 3.34 -4.48 -11.45
CA ILE A 254 4.03 -5.77 -11.51
C ILE A 254 4.26 -6.26 -10.07
N PRO A 255 3.35 -7.08 -9.51
CA PRO A 255 3.57 -7.70 -8.21
C PRO A 255 4.58 -8.84 -8.36
N LEU A 256 5.69 -8.74 -7.65
CA LEU A 256 6.70 -9.80 -7.58
C LEU A 256 6.31 -10.84 -6.53
N ASN A 257 6.70 -12.09 -6.77
CA ASN A 257 6.58 -13.17 -5.81
C ASN A 257 7.80 -14.10 -5.86
N ARG A 258 7.93 -14.99 -4.87
CA ARG A 258 9.07 -15.88 -4.75
C ARG A 258 9.21 -16.92 -5.88
N LEU A 259 8.11 -17.24 -6.57
CA LEU A 259 8.13 -18.23 -7.67
C LEU A 259 8.72 -17.65 -8.96
N HIS A 260 8.74 -16.34 -9.13
CA HIS A 260 9.40 -15.73 -10.27
C HIS A 260 10.92 -15.99 -10.20
N THR A 261 11.47 -16.51 -11.29
CA THR A 261 12.93 -16.65 -11.43
C THR A 261 13.55 -15.30 -11.87
N PHE A 262 14.87 -15.20 -11.84
CA PHE A 262 15.54 -14.04 -12.39
C PHE A 262 15.36 -13.93 -13.90
N GLU A 263 15.29 -15.07 -14.58
CA GLU A 263 15.00 -15.18 -16.01
C GLU A 263 13.60 -14.68 -16.35
N ASP A 264 12.59 -14.99 -15.53
CA ASP A 264 11.22 -14.47 -15.71
C ASP A 264 11.19 -12.94 -15.57
N ILE A 265 11.88 -12.40 -14.57
CA ILE A 265 11.97 -10.95 -14.33
C ILE A 265 12.71 -10.27 -15.49
N ASP A 266 13.84 -10.82 -15.94
CA ASP A 266 14.63 -10.26 -17.03
C ASP A 266 13.86 -10.31 -18.36
N GLY A 267 13.23 -11.44 -18.66
CA GLY A 267 12.41 -11.60 -19.86
C GLY A 267 11.26 -10.60 -19.92
N LEU A 268 10.53 -10.44 -18.80
CA LEU A 268 9.45 -9.47 -18.69
C LEU A 268 9.93 -8.04 -18.92
N LEU A 269 10.98 -7.62 -18.23
CA LEU A 269 11.49 -6.24 -18.32
C LEU A 269 12.09 -5.95 -19.69
N THR A 270 12.80 -6.90 -20.28
CA THR A 270 13.36 -6.78 -21.65
C THR A 270 12.24 -6.63 -22.68
N GLU A 271 11.17 -7.42 -22.55
CA GLU A 271 10.03 -7.31 -23.44
C GLU A 271 9.28 -5.97 -23.26
N ILE A 272 9.10 -5.49 -22.02
CA ILE A 272 8.54 -4.15 -21.79
C ILE A 272 9.41 -3.08 -22.48
N ALA A 273 10.73 -3.14 -22.36
CA ALA A 273 11.64 -2.19 -23.00
C ALA A 273 11.55 -2.23 -24.52
N THR A 274 11.31 -3.40 -25.10
CA THR A 274 11.14 -3.60 -26.55
C THR A 274 9.80 -3.05 -27.06
N GLN A 275 8.73 -3.24 -26.30
CA GLN A 275 7.37 -2.90 -26.76
C GLN A 275 6.97 -1.46 -26.43
N LEU A 276 7.55 -0.85 -25.39
CA LEU A 276 7.16 0.49 -24.93
C LEU A 276 7.35 1.58 -26.00
N PRO A 277 8.46 1.68 -26.75
CA PRO A 277 8.61 2.68 -27.82
C PRO A 277 7.50 2.61 -28.86
N GLN A 278 7.15 1.42 -29.30
CA GLN A 278 6.09 1.21 -30.29
C GLN A 278 4.71 1.57 -29.75
N ALA A 279 4.43 1.22 -28.46
CA ALA A 279 3.17 1.57 -27.83
C ALA A 279 3.01 3.09 -27.64
N LEU A 280 4.11 3.80 -27.40
CA LEU A 280 4.15 5.26 -27.32
C LEU A 280 3.87 5.88 -28.71
N GLU A 281 4.51 5.38 -29.78
CA GLU A 281 4.28 5.84 -31.14
C GLU A 281 2.82 5.66 -31.55
N ASP A 282 2.25 4.47 -31.37
CA ASP A 282 0.86 4.14 -31.71
C ASP A 282 -0.16 5.01 -30.94
N SER A 283 0.18 5.46 -29.75
CA SER A 283 -0.70 6.30 -28.91
C SER A 283 -0.37 7.79 -28.96
N HIS A 284 0.49 8.22 -29.89
CA HIS A 284 0.95 9.59 -30.04
C HIS A 284 1.41 10.19 -28.68
N SER A 285 2.23 9.45 -27.97
CA SER A 285 2.82 9.82 -26.67
C SER A 285 4.35 9.70 -26.71
N SER A 286 5.02 10.12 -25.63
CA SER A 286 6.48 10.10 -25.56
C SER A 286 6.99 9.80 -24.16
N MET A 287 8.26 9.35 -24.08
CA MET A 287 8.94 9.17 -22.80
C MET A 287 9.02 10.49 -22.01
N SER A 288 9.22 11.62 -22.67
CA SER A 288 9.27 12.92 -22.00
C SER A 288 7.94 13.29 -21.32
N GLU A 289 6.79 12.91 -21.92
CA GLU A 289 5.48 13.08 -21.28
C GLU A 289 5.36 12.21 -20.03
N ILE A 290 5.83 10.95 -20.07
CA ILE A 290 5.85 10.08 -18.90
C ILE A 290 6.66 10.72 -17.77
N TYR A 291 7.92 11.10 -18.04
CA TYR A 291 8.78 11.73 -17.04
C TYR A 291 8.14 12.99 -16.44
N LYS A 292 7.53 13.83 -17.28
CA LYS A 292 6.83 15.05 -16.83
C LYS A 292 5.66 14.73 -15.89
N HIS A 293 4.81 13.78 -16.26
CA HIS A 293 3.59 13.46 -15.48
C HIS A 293 3.93 12.80 -14.15
N PHE A 294 4.90 11.90 -14.14
CA PHE A 294 5.35 11.24 -12.92
C PHE A 294 6.40 12.05 -12.14
N LYS A 295 6.82 13.21 -12.66
CA LYS A 295 7.85 14.07 -12.07
C LYS A 295 9.18 13.35 -11.84
N LEU A 296 9.53 12.45 -12.75
CA LEU A 296 10.81 11.79 -12.75
C LEU A 296 11.90 12.75 -13.29
N VAL A 297 13.12 12.58 -12.78
CA VAL A 297 14.31 13.25 -13.34
C VAL A 297 14.74 12.45 -14.56
N ALA A 298 14.87 13.13 -15.70
CA ALA A 298 15.29 12.51 -16.96
C ALA A 298 16.77 12.15 -16.98
#